data_5ce1ca8c4b7b2f43061c4f1756203bb8
#
_entry.id   5ce1ca8c4b7b2f43061c4f1756203bb8
#
_cell.length_a   1.000
_cell.length_b   1.000
_cell.length_c   1.000
_cell.angle_alpha   90.00
_cell.angle_beta   90.00
_cell.angle_gamma   90.00
#
_symmetry.space_group_name_H-M   'P 1'
#
loop_
_entity.id
_entity.type
_entity.pdbx_description
1 polymer ?
#
loop_
_entity_poly.entity_id
_entity_poly.type
_entity_poly.pdbx_seq_one_letter_code
_entity_poly.pdbx_strand_id
1 'polypeptide(L)'
;LNDFTVVTPVFKDRRVVALFAATSHIADVGGLGFGPDGRQVFEEGLNIPMGYLFRQGRPNEVLLEIIRANVRDPYAAEGDLHSLAACNQAGAESLLETLEEFGIAGLEGVADAIIRQSRDAMLAEIRELPPGSWHNVMRIDGYDEPVDLACTLSIGSTGIDVDFSGTSAVCAHGINVPLTYTQAYASFGVRCVVGNDVPNNAGSLEVVRVTAPQGCILNAPRPAAVSARHAIGQMLPDVVLGCLEQPLGGRVPAEGASCLFGPVFLGGRGLIAGSCGEPFVVNAFYAGGTGGRPGKDGLDCTAFPSGVKSTPVEITENSAPLIIWRKEYRAASGGKGAFRGGVGQVMEFAHAQGEAFAVSKMFDRIQHPPRGRQGGGNGKPAQVYIKDGAELRGMGREVIPAGQRMVLETAGGAGMGRVEDRDEEASKRDRRNGLAD
;
A
#
# COMPACT_ATOMS: atom_id res chain seq x y z
N LEU A 1 -4.23 -5.95 -13.28
CA LEU A 1 -4.17 -6.08 -11.82
C LEU A 1 -3.50 -7.39 -11.46
N ASN A 2 -2.38 -7.34 -10.74
CA ASN A 2 -1.56 -8.53 -10.47
C ASN A 2 -2.07 -9.40 -9.31
N ASP A 3 -3.29 -9.23 -8.86
CA ASP A 3 -3.84 -9.98 -7.72
C ASP A 3 -4.66 -11.17 -8.21
N PHE A 4 -4.25 -12.36 -7.79
CA PHE A 4 -5.08 -13.56 -7.91
C PHE A 4 -5.61 -13.95 -6.54
N THR A 5 -6.90 -14.26 -6.48
CA THR A 5 -7.58 -14.74 -5.28
C THR A 5 -8.14 -16.13 -5.53
N VAL A 6 -7.75 -17.08 -4.70
CA VAL A 6 -8.31 -18.43 -4.69
C VAL A 6 -9.21 -18.57 -3.46
N VAL A 7 -10.45 -19.01 -3.68
CA VAL A 7 -11.43 -19.27 -2.62
C VAL A 7 -11.75 -20.75 -2.59
N THR A 8 -11.62 -21.36 -1.42
CA THR A 8 -11.88 -22.81 -1.20
C THR A 8 -12.99 -23.00 -0.18
N PRO A 9 -14.12 -23.63 -0.53
CA PRO A 9 -15.16 -23.97 0.41
C PRO A 9 -14.74 -25.16 1.27
N VAL A 10 -15.03 -25.07 2.57
CA VAL A 10 -14.83 -26.17 3.54
C VAL A 10 -16.16 -26.83 3.83
N PHE A 11 -16.21 -28.13 3.64
CA PHE A 11 -17.41 -28.94 3.87
C PHE A 11 -17.28 -29.82 5.11
N LYS A 12 -18.31 -29.82 5.95
CA LYS A 12 -18.54 -30.81 7.01
C LYS A 12 -19.95 -31.34 6.83
N ASP A 13 -20.12 -32.66 6.81
CA ASP A 13 -21.42 -33.32 6.62
C ASP A 13 -22.22 -32.78 5.42
N ARG A 14 -21.55 -32.55 4.27
CA ARG A 14 -22.10 -31.98 3.02
C ARG A 14 -22.63 -30.54 3.12
N ARG A 15 -22.36 -29.83 4.20
CA ARG A 15 -22.65 -28.40 4.35
C ARG A 15 -21.37 -27.59 4.28
N VAL A 16 -21.44 -26.43 3.65
CA VAL A 16 -20.33 -25.47 3.69
C VAL A 16 -20.30 -24.83 5.07
N VAL A 17 -19.22 -24.99 5.80
CA VAL A 17 -19.02 -24.45 7.15
C VAL A 17 -18.09 -23.26 7.17
N ALA A 18 -17.27 -23.07 6.14
CA ALA A 18 -16.38 -21.93 5.97
C ALA A 18 -15.96 -21.74 4.50
N LEU A 19 -15.41 -20.56 4.22
CA LEU A 19 -14.70 -20.25 2.99
C LEU A 19 -13.30 -19.77 3.38
N PHE A 20 -12.26 -20.42 2.87
CA PHE A 20 -10.88 -19.91 2.95
C PHE A 20 -10.55 -19.15 1.69
N ALA A 21 -10.02 -17.95 1.83
CA ALA A 21 -9.59 -17.11 0.72
C ALA A 21 -8.14 -16.68 0.91
N ALA A 22 -7.30 -16.98 -0.07
CA ALA A 22 -5.92 -16.53 -0.13
C ALA A 22 -5.72 -15.65 -1.36
N THR A 23 -5.03 -14.53 -1.20
CA THR A 23 -4.72 -13.59 -2.26
C THR A 23 -3.23 -13.31 -2.29
N SER A 24 -2.65 -13.28 -3.48
CA SER A 24 -1.25 -12.91 -3.69
C SER A 24 -1.11 -12.01 -4.91
N HIS A 25 -0.09 -11.14 -4.87
CA HIS A 25 0.42 -10.48 -6.06
C HIS A 25 1.21 -11.51 -6.87
N ILE A 26 0.77 -11.77 -8.10
CA ILE A 26 1.49 -12.59 -9.05
C ILE A 26 2.53 -11.70 -9.75
N ALA A 27 3.76 -12.16 -9.87
CA ALA A 27 4.87 -11.38 -10.39
C ALA A 27 4.60 -10.86 -11.81
N ASP A 28 3.95 -11.67 -12.65
CA ASP A 28 3.56 -11.30 -14.00
C ASP A 28 2.19 -11.90 -14.38
N VAL A 29 1.33 -11.06 -14.91
CA VAL A 29 0.01 -11.44 -15.45
C VAL A 29 -0.14 -11.01 -16.91
N GLY A 30 0.96 -10.76 -17.61
CA GLY A 30 0.97 -10.26 -18.98
C GLY A 30 0.75 -8.75 -19.07
N GLY A 31 0.26 -8.28 -20.19
CA GLY A 31 -0.01 -6.85 -20.44
C GLY A 31 1.23 -5.97 -20.36
N LEU A 32 1.07 -4.72 -19.94
CA LEU A 32 2.15 -3.74 -19.78
C LEU A 32 3.08 -4.05 -18.59
N GLY A 33 2.73 -5.02 -17.74
CA GLY A 33 3.40 -5.29 -16.49
C GLY A 33 2.90 -4.40 -15.34
N PHE A 34 3.53 -4.54 -14.16
CA PHE A 34 3.13 -3.79 -12.99
C PHE A 34 3.60 -2.34 -13.07
N GLY A 35 2.67 -1.40 -13.10
CA GLY A 35 2.97 0.02 -13.21
C GLY A 35 1.73 0.88 -13.45
N PRO A 36 1.89 2.21 -13.47
CA PRO A 36 0.79 3.15 -13.58
C PRO A 36 0.39 3.48 -15.02
N ASP A 37 1.11 3.01 -16.05
CA ASP A 37 1.02 3.50 -17.42
C ASP A 37 -0.21 2.99 -18.20
N GLY A 38 -0.88 1.94 -17.71
CA GLY A 38 -2.11 1.42 -18.31
C GLY A 38 -3.24 2.45 -18.30
N ARG A 39 -4.03 2.50 -19.38
CA ARG A 39 -5.19 3.39 -19.53
C ARG A 39 -6.51 2.68 -19.29
N GLN A 40 -6.52 1.37 -19.47
CA GLN A 40 -7.67 0.51 -19.22
C GLN A 40 -7.23 -0.81 -18.62
N VAL A 41 -8.11 -1.45 -17.86
CA VAL A 41 -7.84 -2.77 -17.25
C VAL A 41 -7.41 -3.83 -18.27
N PHE A 42 -7.77 -3.67 -19.55
CA PHE A 42 -7.39 -4.59 -20.63
C PHE A 42 -5.89 -4.54 -20.96
N GLU A 43 -5.22 -3.44 -20.63
CA GLU A 43 -3.77 -3.27 -20.82
C GLU A 43 -2.97 -3.80 -19.60
N GLU A 44 -3.64 -4.04 -18.48
CA GLU A 44 -3.02 -4.48 -17.21
C GLU A 44 -2.72 -5.97 -17.14
N GLY A 45 -3.08 -6.72 -18.18
CA GLY A 45 -2.83 -8.16 -18.30
C GLY A 45 -4.08 -9.00 -18.23
N LEU A 46 -3.88 -10.28 -17.96
CA LEU A 46 -4.93 -11.30 -17.99
C LEU A 46 -5.98 -11.04 -16.90
N ASN A 47 -7.24 -10.91 -17.31
CA ASN A 47 -8.37 -10.77 -16.40
C ASN A 47 -9.18 -12.06 -16.39
N ILE A 48 -9.07 -12.82 -15.31
CA ILE A 48 -9.76 -14.09 -15.12
C ILE A 48 -11.09 -13.83 -14.42
N PRO A 49 -12.25 -14.15 -15.04
CA PRO A 49 -13.52 -14.09 -14.35
C PRO A 49 -13.60 -15.14 -13.24
N MET A 50 -14.60 -15.00 -12.35
CA MET A 50 -14.86 -16.04 -11.36
C MET A 50 -15.10 -17.39 -12.03
N GLY A 51 -14.28 -18.37 -11.66
CA GLY A 51 -14.29 -19.69 -12.26
C GLY A 51 -13.57 -20.72 -11.39
N TYR A 52 -13.55 -21.95 -11.82
CA TYR A 52 -12.89 -23.01 -11.07
C TYR A 52 -11.41 -23.12 -11.48
N LEU A 53 -10.50 -22.98 -10.50
CA LEU A 53 -9.11 -23.39 -10.64
C LEU A 53 -8.96 -24.91 -10.47
N PHE A 54 -9.68 -25.47 -9.50
CA PHE A 54 -9.81 -26.92 -9.30
C PHE A 54 -11.27 -27.33 -9.29
N ARG A 55 -11.59 -28.49 -9.87
CA ARG A 55 -12.90 -29.10 -9.81
C ARG A 55 -12.77 -30.57 -9.43
N GLN A 56 -13.36 -30.95 -8.31
CA GLN A 56 -13.26 -32.32 -7.76
C GLN A 56 -11.80 -32.81 -7.62
N GLY A 57 -10.92 -31.95 -7.09
CA GLY A 57 -9.50 -32.24 -6.90
C GLY A 57 -8.65 -32.25 -8.18
N ARG A 58 -9.23 -31.96 -9.35
CA ARG A 58 -8.50 -31.90 -10.63
C ARG A 58 -8.30 -30.44 -11.05
N PRO A 59 -7.09 -30.06 -11.50
CA PRO A 59 -6.84 -28.73 -12.02
C PRO A 59 -7.63 -28.48 -13.31
N ASN A 60 -7.96 -27.22 -13.55
CA ASN A 60 -8.54 -26.77 -14.80
C ASN A 60 -7.41 -26.48 -15.81
N GLU A 61 -7.01 -27.52 -16.55
CA GLU A 61 -5.89 -27.43 -17.49
C GLU A 61 -6.08 -26.33 -18.54
N VAL A 62 -7.30 -26.11 -19.03
CA VAL A 62 -7.58 -25.06 -20.01
C VAL A 62 -7.26 -23.67 -19.42
N LEU A 63 -7.61 -23.43 -18.16
CA LEU A 63 -7.29 -22.18 -17.50
C LEU A 63 -5.78 -22.03 -17.30
N LEU A 64 -5.10 -23.09 -16.89
CA LEU A 64 -3.64 -23.08 -16.71
C LEU A 64 -2.91 -22.87 -18.04
N GLU A 65 -3.35 -23.49 -19.13
CA GLU A 65 -2.82 -23.25 -20.48
C GLU A 65 -3.00 -21.79 -20.93
N ILE A 66 -4.17 -21.19 -20.66
CA ILE A 66 -4.41 -19.78 -20.95
C ILE A 66 -3.44 -18.90 -20.15
N ILE A 67 -3.23 -19.19 -18.87
CA ILE A 67 -2.28 -18.42 -18.03
C ILE A 67 -0.86 -18.56 -18.58
N ARG A 68 -0.39 -19.79 -18.81
CA ARG A 68 0.96 -20.07 -19.37
C ARG A 68 1.21 -19.32 -20.68
N ALA A 69 0.20 -19.22 -21.54
CA ALA A 69 0.31 -18.52 -22.84
C ALA A 69 0.37 -17.00 -22.74
N ASN A 70 -0.06 -16.40 -21.62
CA ASN A 70 -0.21 -14.96 -21.48
C ASN A 70 0.78 -14.30 -20.53
N VAL A 71 1.52 -15.06 -19.72
CA VAL A 71 2.49 -14.54 -18.75
C VAL A 71 3.93 -14.81 -19.23
N ARG A 72 4.89 -13.98 -18.79
CA ARG A 72 6.31 -14.08 -19.15
C ARG A 72 7.04 -15.16 -18.34
N ASP A 73 6.56 -15.39 -17.09
CA ASP A 73 7.07 -16.45 -16.21
C ASP A 73 5.91 -17.40 -15.81
N PRO A 74 5.59 -18.36 -16.69
CA PRO A 74 4.51 -19.32 -16.43
C PRO A 74 4.78 -20.24 -15.24
N TYR A 75 6.05 -20.56 -14.97
CA TYR A 75 6.41 -21.43 -13.86
C TYR A 75 6.10 -20.79 -12.50
N ALA A 76 6.51 -19.54 -12.30
CA ALA A 76 6.23 -18.80 -11.08
C ALA A 76 4.72 -18.53 -10.91
N ALA A 77 4.03 -18.09 -11.97
CA ALA A 77 2.59 -17.79 -11.90
C ALA A 77 1.74 -19.02 -11.55
N GLU A 78 2.04 -20.18 -12.13
CA GLU A 78 1.34 -21.44 -11.82
C GLU A 78 1.69 -21.95 -10.41
N GLY A 79 2.96 -21.83 -9.99
CA GLY A 79 3.42 -22.17 -8.66
C GLY A 79 2.70 -21.34 -7.58
N ASP A 80 2.50 -20.06 -7.81
CA ASP A 80 1.76 -19.16 -6.91
C ASP A 80 0.29 -19.59 -6.77
N LEU A 81 -0.39 -19.94 -7.88
CA LEU A 81 -1.77 -20.42 -7.84
C LEU A 81 -1.92 -21.72 -7.06
N HIS A 82 -1.01 -22.67 -7.25
CA HIS A 82 -0.97 -23.90 -6.47
C HIS A 82 -0.69 -23.64 -4.99
N SER A 83 0.19 -22.69 -4.68
CA SER A 83 0.50 -22.28 -3.30
C SER A 83 -0.71 -21.67 -2.58
N LEU A 84 -1.49 -20.81 -3.27
CA LEU A 84 -2.73 -20.24 -2.75
C LEU A 84 -3.76 -21.36 -2.44
N ALA A 85 -3.90 -22.33 -3.34
CA ALA A 85 -4.81 -23.46 -3.13
C ALA A 85 -4.35 -24.34 -1.97
N ALA A 86 -3.06 -24.64 -1.88
CA ALA A 86 -2.47 -25.44 -0.79
C ALA A 86 -2.61 -24.75 0.57
N CYS A 87 -2.41 -23.42 0.63
CA CYS A 87 -2.65 -22.64 1.82
C CYS A 87 -4.09 -22.77 2.32
N ASN A 88 -5.07 -22.62 1.43
CA ASN A 88 -6.48 -22.78 1.76
C ASN A 88 -6.80 -24.21 2.22
N GLN A 89 -6.20 -25.22 1.59
CA GLN A 89 -6.40 -26.63 1.97
C GLN A 89 -5.89 -26.90 3.39
N ALA A 90 -4.68 -26.44 3.72
CA ALA A 90 -4.11 -26.59 5.06
C ALA A 90 -5.00 -25.88 6.14
N GLY A 91 -5.50 -24.68 5.81
CA GLY A 91 -6.44 -23.99 6.68
C GLY A 91 -7.76 -24.75 6.86
N ALA A 92 -8.28 -25.35 5.79
CA ALA A 92 -9.51 -26.15 5.84
C ALA A 92 -9.37 -27.40 6.73
N GLU A 93 -8.27 -28.12 6.58
CA GLU A 93 -7.94 -29.29 7.40
C GLU A 93 -7.84 -28.92 8.88
N SER A 94 -7.08 -27.88 9.21
CA SER A 94 -6.93 -27.38 10.59
C SER A 94 -8.26 -26.93 11.20
N LEU A 95 -9.16 -26.30 10.40
CA LEU A 95 -10.50 -25.96 10.87
C LEU A 95 -11.32 -27.19 11.20
N LEU A 96 -11.33 -28.22 10.34
CA LEU A 96 -12.09 -29.44 10.58
C LEU A 96 -11.62 -30.17 11.83
N GLU A 97 -10.31 -30.27 12.06
CA GLU A 97 -9.71 -30.80 13.29
C GLU A 97 -10.17 -30.01 14.51
N THR A 98 -10.17 -28.68 14.44
CA THR A 98 -10.65 -27.80 15.52
C THR A 98 -12.14 -28.02 15.82
N LEU A 99 -12.98 -28.11 14.79
CA LEU A 99 -14.41 -28.39 14.96
C LEU A 99 -14.67 -29.75 15.65
N GLU A 100 -13.84 -30.75 15.34
CA GLU A 100 -13.90 -32.07 15.95
C GLU A 100 -13.43 -32.04 17.42
N GLU A 101 -12.30 -31.40 17.69
CA GLU A 101 -11.73 -31.23 19.05
C GLU A 101 -12.73 -30.58 20.00
N PHE A 102 -13.41 -29.53 19.55
CA PHE A 102 -14.40 -28.83 20.37
C PHE A 102 -15.82 -29.42 20.31
N GLY A 103 -16.05 -30.47 19.51
CA GLY A 103 -17.35 -31.14 19.37
C GLY A 103 -18.44 -30.24 18.80
N ILE A 104 -18.08 -29.28 17.93
CA ILE A 104 -19.03 -28.33 17.31
C ILE A 104 -19.30 -28.66 15.85
N ALA A 105 -20.54 -28.44 15.42
CA ALA A 105 -20.98 -28.76 14.07
C ALA A 105 -20.54 -27.70 13.04
N GLY A 106 -20.34 -26.46 13.46
CA GLY A 106 -19.97 -25.33 12.61
C GLY A 106 -19.66 -24.10 13.44
N LEU A 107 -19.32 -23.00 12.77
CA LEU A 107 -18.87 -21.76 13.41
C LEU A 107 -19.97 -20.72 13.64
N GLU A 108 -21.19 -20.90 13.12
CA GLU A 108 -22.22 -19.85 13.05
C GLU A 108 -22.47 -19.18 14.41
N GLY A 109 -22.71 -19.96 15.47
CA GLY A 109 -22.99 -19.41 16.81
C GLY A 109 -21.78 -18.67 17.42
N VAL A 110 -20.58 -19.19 17.22
CA VAL A 110 -19.33 -18.57 17.70
C VAL A 110 -19.02 -17.32 16.91
N ALA A 111 -19.14 -17.38 15.59
CA ALA A 111 -18.90 -16.24 14.70
C ALA A 111 -19.88 -15.08 15.01
N ASP A 112 -21.16 -15.37 15.15
CA ASP A 112 -22.17 -14.37 15.51
C ASP A 112 -21.89 -13.71 16.87
N ALA A 113 -21.40 -14.48 17.84
CA ALA A 113 -21.07 -13.94 19.17
C ALA A 113 -19.84 -13.00 19.06
N ILE A 114 -18.78 -13.42 18.34
CA ILE A 114 -17.56 -12.63 18.13
C ILE A 114 -17.89 -11.33 17.37
N ILE A 115 -18.66 -11.41 16.29
CA ILE A 115 -19.05 -10.26 15.46
C ILE A 115 -19.86 -9.26 16.30
N ARG A 116 -20.89 -9.73 17.04
CA ARG A 116 -21.68 -8.84 17.92
C ARG A 116 -20.82 -8.18 18.98
N GLN A 117 -19.99 -8.95 19.70
CA GLN A 117 -19.12 -8.42 20.73
C GLN A 117 -18.15 -7.35 20.18
N SER A 118 -17.56 -7.59 19.03
CA SER A 118 -16.64 -6.64 18.39
C SER A 118 -17.36 -5.39 17.92
N ARG A 119 -18.59 -5.51 17.38
CA ARG A 119 -19.42 -4.36 17.02
C ARG A 119 -19.77 -3.51 18.24
N ASP A 120 -20.26 -4.15 19.29
CA ASP A 120 -20.71 -3.45 20.50
C ASP A 120 -19.54 -2.75 21.19
N ALA A 121 -18.35 -3.39 21.24
CA ALA A 121 -17.12 -2.80 21.74
C ALA A 121 -16.69 -1.59 20.89
N MET A 122 -16.72 -1.70 19.56
CA MET A 122 -16.37 -0.59 18.67
C MET A 122 -17.35 0.58 18.79
N LEU A 123 -18.66 0.31 18.93
CA LEU A 123 -19.66 1.34 19.18
C LEU A 123 -19.46 2.03 20.54
N ALA A 124 -19.03 1.30 21.58
CA ALA A 124 -18.69 1.88 22.86
C ALA A 124 -17.53 2.89 22.72
N GLU A 125 -16.44 2.51 22.05
CA GLU A 125 -15.31 3.41 21.75
C GLU A 125 -15.74 4.65 20.96
N ILE A 126 -16.62 4.49 19.95
CA ILE A 126 -17.10 5.61 19.13
C ILE A 126 -17.95 6.59 19.95
N ARG A 127 -18.73 6.12 20.91
CA ARG A 127 -19.58 6.98 21.77
C ARG A 127 -18.78 7.88 22.71
N GLU A 128 -17.52 7.52 23.02
CA GLU A 128 -16.62 8.35 23.81
C GLU A 128 -15.97 9.48 22.99
N LEU A 129 -16.18 9.49 21.68
CA LEU A 129 -15.63 10.51 20.79
C LEU A 129 -16.59 11.71 20.70
N PRO A 130 -16.08 12.94 20.52
CA PRO A 130 -16.92 14.11 20.26
C PRO A 130 -17.76 13.88 19.00
N PRO A 131 -19.12 13.99 19.09
CA PRO A 131 -19.96 13.92 17.90
C PRO A 131 -19.79 15.17 17.03
N GLY A 132 -19.85 15.00 15.72
CA GLY A 132 -19.71 16.12 14.79
C GLY A 132 -19.25 15.70 13.41
N SER A 133 -18.89 16.67 12.58
CA SER A 133 -18.43 16.45 11.21
C SER A 133 -17.20 17.32 10.93
N TRP A 134 -16.17 16.74 10.35
CA TRP A 134 -14.87 17.37 10.07
C TRP A 134 -14.43 17.10 8.65
N HIS A 135 -13.77 18.07 8.05
CA HIS A 135 -13.35 18.03 6.67
C HIS A 135 -11.82 18.17 6.56
N ASN A 136 -11.22 17.41 5.64
CA ASN A 136 -9.81 17.51 5.27
C ASN A 136 -9.63 17.29 3.78
N VAL A 137 -8.67 18.00 3.19
CA VAL A 137 -8.24 17.78 1.82
C VAL A 137 -6.74 17.54 1.80
N MET A 138 -6.31 16.49 1.14
CA MET A 138 -4.91 16.21 0.86
C MET A 138 -4.68 16.32 -0.65
N ARG A 139 -3.77 17.20 -1.04
CA ARG A 139 -3.27 17.27 -2.41
C ARG A 139 -2.03 16.40 -2.54
N ILE A 140 -1.96 15.60 -3.59
CA ILE A 140 -0.85 14.71 -3.93
C ILE A 140 -0.44 14.94 -5.39
N ASP A 141 0.72 14.41 -5.79
CA ASP A 141 1.30 14.70 -7.10
C ASP A 141 0.48 14.13 -8.27
N GLY A 142 -0.07 12.90 -8.11
CA GLY A 142 -0.80 12.24 -9.17
C GLY A 142 0.08 11.80 -10.33
N TYR A 143 -0.53 11.50 -11.50
CA TYR A 143 0.22 11.05 -12.70
C TYR A 143 0.62 12.23 -13.60
N ASP A 144 -0.32 12.88 -14.24
CA ASP A 144 -0.09 14.08 -15.08
C ASP A 144 -0.50 15.37 -14.38
N GLU A 145 -1.53 15.30 -13.54
CA GLU A 145 -2.11 16.41 -12.80
C GLU A 145 -2.21 16.07 -11.32
N PRO A 146 -2.10 17.05 -10.43
CA PRO A 146 -2.32 16.85 -9.02
C PRO A 146 -3.72 16.31 -8.71
N VAL A 147 -3.80 15.47 -7.69
CA VAL A 147 -5.05 14.85 -7.22
C VAL A 147 -5.40 15.41 -5.86
N ASP A 148 -6.63 15.89 -5.71
CA ASP A 148 -7.20 16.29 -4.42
C ASP A 148 -8.04 15.14 -3.86
N LEU A 149 -7.65 14.66 -2.68
CA LEU A 149 -8.37 13.66 -1.90
C LEU A 149 -9.16 14.40 -0.82
N ALA A 150 -10.43 14.67 -1.08
CA ALA A 150 -11.34 15.33 -0.15
C ALA A 150 -12.04 14.30 0.72
N CYS A 151 -12.15 14.56 2.02
CA CYS A 151 -12.80 13.68 2.99
C CYS A 151 -13.62 14.49 3.97
N THR A 152 -14.87 14.09 4.18
CA THR A 152 -15.70 14.52 5.30
C THR A 152 -15.96 13.32 6.20
N LEU A 153 -15.55 13.42 7.46
CA LEU A 153 -15.75 12.37 8.47
C LEU A 153 -16.76 12.86 9.50
N SER A 154 -17.81 12.08 9.70
CA SER A 154 -18.87 12.37 10.67
C SER A 154 -18.94 11.29 11.74
N ILE A 155 -18.92 11.70 13.02
CA ILE A 155 -19.03 10.81 14.18
C ILE A 155 -20.43 10.96 14.77
N GLY A 156 -21.15 9.85 14.86
CA GLY A 156 -22.49 9.75 15.46
C GLY A 156 -22.60 8.59 16.43
N SER A 157 -23.76 8.46 17.11
CA SER A 157 -24.00 7.39 18.07
C SER A 157 -24.04 5.98 17.49
N THR A 158 -24.23 5.86 16.17
CA THR A 158 -24.36 4.60 15.43
C THR A 158 -23.14 4.24 14.59
N GLY A 159 -22.07 5.05 14.64
CA GLY A 159 -20.86 4.77 13.89
C GLY A 159 -20.17 6.02 13.35
N ILE A 160 -19.23 5.78 12.47
CA ILE A 160 -18.45 6.80 11.75
C ILE A 160 -18.77 6.70 10.27
N ASP A 161 -19.13 7.83 9.65
CA ASP A 161 -19.32 7.96 8.22
C ASP A 161 -18.12 8.71 7.61
N VAL A 162 -17.53 8.13 6.57
CA VAL A 162 -16.39 8.70 5.82
C VAL A 162 -16.85 8.91 4.39
N ASP A 163 -17.01 10.15 3.98
CA ASP A 163 -17.47 10.53 2.65
C ASP A 163 -16.35 11.24 1.88
N PHE A 164 -16.01 10.71 0.71
CA PHE A 164 -14.99 11.24 -0.20
C PHE A 164 -15.58 12.14 -1.31
N SER A 165 -16.76 12.68 -1.13
CA SER A 165 -17.33 13.68 -2.05
C SER A 165 -16.41 14.89 -2.18
N GLY A 166 -16.19 15.37 -3.41
CA GLY A 166 -15.24 16.45 -3.71
C GLY A 166 -13.84 15.96 -4.08
N THR A 167 -13.56 14.66 -4.01
CA THR A 167 -12.31 14.07 -4.53
C THR A 167 -12.25 14.17 -6.06
N SER A 168 -11.04 14.34 -6.60
CA SER A 168 -10.76 14.44 -8.04
C SER A 168 -11.40 13.30 -8.84
N ALA A 169 -11.73 13.57 -10.11
CA ALA A 169 -12.26 12.58 -11.05
C ALA A 169 -11.24 11.46 -11.35
N VAL A 170 -11.70 10.39 -12.02
CA VAL A 170 -10.84 9.32 -12.52
C VAL A 170 -9.68 9.86 -13.35
N CYS A 171 -8.50 9.30 -13.15
CA CYS A 171 -7.30 9.54 -13.95
C CYS A 171 -7.34 8.69 -15.23
N ALA A 172 -6.74 9.20 -16.30
CA ALA A 172 -6.56 8.45 -17.55
C ALA A 172 -5.56 7.29 -17.44
N HIS A 173 -4.81 7.19 -16.34
CA HIS A 173 -3.76 6.21 -16.08
C HIS A 173 -4.07 5.32 -14.89
N GLY A 174 -3.30 4.26 -14.69
CA GLY A 174 -3.54 3.14 -13.80
C GLY A 174 -3.45 3.40 -12.30
N ILE A 175 -3.59 4.65 -11.84
CA ILE A 175 -3.57 5.03 -10.42
C ILE A 175 -4.97 5.07 -9.76
N ASN A 176 -6.04 4.76 -10.51
CA ASN A 176 -7.40 4.77 -9.99
C ASN A 176 -7.62 3.68 -8.93
N VAL A 177 -8.57 3.90 -8.05
CA VAL A 177 -8.84 3.04 -6.89
C VAL A 177 -10.26 2.47 -6.96
N PRO A 178 -10.45 1.14 -6.88
CA PRO A 178 -11.77 0.54 -6.67
C PRO A 178 -12.33 0.89 -5.29
N LEU A 179 -13.66 1.05 -5.19
CA LEU A 179 -14.32 1.43 -3.93
C LEU A 179 -13.98 0.51 -2.75
N THR A 180 -13.87 -0.79 -2.98
CA THR A 180 -13.51 -1.76 -1.93
C THR A 180 -12.12 -1.50 -1.34
N TYR A 181 -11.15 -1.08 -2.16
CA TYR A 181 -9.82 -0.69 -1.69
C TYR A 181 -9.88 0.61 -0.89
N THR A 182 -10.66 1.59 -1.35
CA THR A 182 -10.93 2.84 -0.64
C THR A 182 -11.55 2.57 0.74
N GLN A 183 -12.56 1.70 0.82
CA GLN A 183 -13.19 1.28 2.06
C GLN A 183 -12.20 0.65 3.03
N ALA A 184 -11.34 -0.24 2.55
CA ALA A 184 -10.36 -0.93 3.38
C ALA A 184 -9.35 0.07 4.00
N TYR A 185 -8.76 0.94 3.20
CA TYR A 185 -7.73 1.87 3.68
C TYR A 185 -8.30 3.04 4.51
N ALA A 186 -9.49 3.52 4.19
CA ALA A 186 -10.18 4.52 5.01
C ALA A 186 -10.57 3.95 6.38
N SER A 187 -11.15 2.75 6.43
CA SER A 187 -11.47 2.05 7.68
C SER A 187 -10.21 1.78 8.50
N PHE A 188 -9.11 1.39 7.85
CA PHE A 188 -7.82 1.24 8.52
C PHE A 188 -7.36 2.56 9.17
N GLY A 189 -7.49 3.70 8.47
CA GLY A 189 -7.18 5.01 9.04
C GLY A 189 -7.96 5.32 10.32
N VAL A 190 -9.27 5.02 10.35
CA VAL A 190 -10.09 5.14 11.57
C VAL A 190 -9.57 4.22 12.66
N ARG A 191 -9.30 2.95 12.32
CA ARG A 191 -8.85 1.91 13.27
C ARG A 191 -7.47 2.21 13.88
N CYS A 192 -6.65 3.04 13.25
CA CYS A 192 -5.35 3.46 13.82
C CYS A 192 -5.51 4.26 15.13
N VAL A 193 -6.64 4.89 15.38
CA VAL A 193 -6.85 5.79 16.53
C VAL A 193 -8.15 5.53 17.31
N VAL A 194 -9.06 4.71 16.76
CA VAL A 194 -10.36 4.39 17.37
C VAL A 194 -10.48 2.88 17.54
N GLY A 195 -10.71 2.43 18.77
CA GLY A 195 -10.95 1.03 19.11
C GLY A 195 -9.77 0.10 18.79
N ASN A 196 -8.53 0.51 19.08
CA ASN A 196 -7.31 -0.25 18.76
C ASN A 196 -7.32 -1.68 19.33
N ASP A 197 -7.91 -1.87 20.50
CA ASP A 197 -7.94 -3.14 21.21
C ASP A 197 -9.12 -4.02 20.78
N VAL A 198 -10.03 -3.52 19.94
CA VAL A 198 -11.15 -4.29 19.41
C VAL A 198 -10.66 -5.18 18.26
N PRO A 199 -10.94 -6.50 18.25
CA PRO A 199 -10.53 -7.37 17.15
C PRO A 199 -11.07 -6.92 15.80
N ASN A 200 -10.23 -7.05 14.76
CA ASN A 200 -10.58 -6.64 13.40
C ASN A 200 -11.41 -7.73 12.72
N ASN A 201 -12.69 -7.51 12.56
CA ASN A 201 -13.64 -8.40 11.89
C ASN A 201 -14.85 -7.61 11.33
N ALA A 202 -15.82 -8.31 10.74
CA ALA A 202 -16.99 -7.68 10.15
C ALA A 202 -17.72 -6.76 11.14
N GLY A 203 -17.88 -7.17 12.42
CA GLY A 203 -18.58 -6.37 13.44
C GLY A 203 -17.89 -5.05 13.76
N SER A 204 -16.56 -5.05 13.92
CA SER A 204 -15.80 -3.81 14.19
C SER A 204 -15.71 -2.89 12.97
N LEU A 205 -15.82 -3.44 11.75
CA LEU A 205 -15.72 -2.67 10.52
C LEU A 205 -17.05 -2.13 10.01
N GLU A 206 -18.18 -2.82 10.25
CA GLU A 206 -19.51 -2.41 9.73
C GLU A 206 -20.00 -1.06 10.28
N VAL A 207 -19.48 -0.64 11.43
CA VAL A 207 -19.79 0.65 12.06
C VAL A 207 -18.99 1.82 11.49
N VAL A 208 -18.06 1.55 10.56
CA VAL A 208 -17.31 2.54 9.78
C VAL A 208 -17.80 2.45 8.33
N ARG A 209 -18.65 3.37 7.94
CA ARG A 209 -19.25 3.39 6.60
C ARG A 209 -18.47 4.35 5.70
N VAL A 210 -17.95 3.82 4.60
CA VAL A 210 -17.12 4.58 3.67
C VAL A 210 -17.81 4.68 2.32
N THR A 211 -17.93 5.90 1.82
CA THR A 211 -18.55 6.21 0.53
C THR A 211 -17.65 7.09 -0.32
N ALA A 212 -17.74 6.94 -1.65
CA ALA A 212 -17.11 7.80 -2.63
C ALA A 212 -18.01 7.91 -3.86
N PRO A 213 -18.17 9.09 -4.49
CA PRO A 213 -18.96 9.24 -5.70
C PRO A 213 -18.44 8.36 -6.84
N GLN A 214 -19.35 7.74 -7.58
CA GLN A 214 -18.96 6.99 -8.78
C GLN A 214 -18.30 7.91 -9.80
N GLY A 215 -17.19 7.49 -10.38
CA GLY A 215 -16.43 8.28 -11.35
C GLY A 215 -15.42 9.24 -10.73
N CYS A 216 -15.27 9.28 -9.38
CA CYS A 216 -14.08 9.86 -8.77
C CYS A 216 -12.94 8.83 -8.74
N ILE A 217 -11.70 9.30 -8.55
CA ILE A 217 -10.50 8.44 -8.54
C ILE A 217 -10.54 7.34 -7.47
N LEU A 218 -11.33 7.52 -6.39
CA LEU A 218 -11.50 6.57 -5.28
C LEU A 218 -12.69 5.60 -5.46
N ASN A 219 -13.44 5.73 -6.54
CA ASN A 219 -14.53 4.83 -6.94
C ASN A 219 -14.59 4.76 -8.47
N ALA A 220 -13.49 4.32 -9.04
CA ALA A 220 -13.30 4.25 -10.48
C ALA A 220 -14.12 3.10 -11.07
N PRO A 221 -15.02 3.39 -12.04
CA PRO A 221 -15.77 2.34 -12.72
C PRO A 221 -14.90 1.64 -13.77
N ARG A 222 -15.17 0.36 -14.01
CA ARG A 222 -14.58 -0.34 -15.14
C ARG A 222 -14.97 0.36 -16.47
N PRO A 223 -14.05 0.50 -17.45
CA PRO A 223 -12.74 -0.16 -17.58
C PRO A 223 -11.52 0.65 -17.10
N ALA A 224 -11.68 1.61 -16.20
CA ALA A 224 -10.54 2.39 -15.70
C ALA A 224 -9.41 1.49 -15.19
N ALA A 225 -8.17 1.82 -15.54
CA ALA A 225 -6.98 1.11 -15.11
C ALA A 225 -6.70 1.35 -13.62
N VAL A 226 -6.31 0.31 -12.88
CA VAL A 226 -6.19 0.30 -11.40
C VAL A 226 -4.93 -0.43 -10.91
N SER A 227 -3.99 -0.78 -11.77
CA SER A 227 -2.81 -1.56 -11.42
C SER A 227 -1.99 -0.91 -10.30
N ALA A 228 -1.76 0.40 -10.38
CA ALA A 228 -1.03 1.19 -9.38
C ALA A 228 -1.96 1.88 -8.35
N ARG A 229 -3.15 1.32 -8.05
CA ARG A 229 -4.12 1.87 -7.09
C ARG A 229 -3.53 2.21 -5.72
N HIS A 230 -2.48 1.50 -5.31
CA HIS A 230 -1.81 1.73 -4.04
C HIS A 230 -1.12 3.10 -3.97
N ALA A 231 -0.71 3.69 -5.09
CA ALA A 231 -0.12 5.03 -5.12
C ALA A 231 -1.06 6.09 -4.52
N ILE A 232 -2.37 5.93 -4.74
CA ILE A 232 -3.42 6.81 -4.17
C ILE A 232 -3.96 6.22 -2.86
N GLY A 233 -4.32 4.93 -2.87
CA GLY A 233 -5.03 4.32 -1.75
C GLY A 233 -4.25 4.34 -0.44
N GLN A 234 -2.93 4.25 -0.47
CA GLN A 234 -2.10 4.32 0.73
C GLN A 234 -2.06 5.71 1.40
N MET A 235 -2.50 6.76 0.71
CA MET A 235 -2.65 8.09 1.29
C MET A 235 -3.92 8.22 2.14
N LEU A 236 -4.93 7.36 1.94
CA LEU A 236 -6.25 7.49 2.58
C LEU A 236 -6.23 7.47 4.10
N PRO A 237 -5.40 6.66 4.79
CA PRO A 237 -5.29 6.76 6.24
C PRO A 237 -4.92 8.15 6.72
N ASP A 238 -3.94 8.81 6.10
CA ASP A 238 -3.54 10.17 6.46
C ASP A 238 -4.61 11.21 6.14
N VAL A 239 -5.41 11.00 5.08
CA VAL A 239 -6.57 11.85 4.76
C VAL A 239 -7.62 11.76 5.86
N VAL A 240 -7.97 10.55 6.29
CA VAL A 240 -8.93 10.27 7.39
C VAL A 240 -8.39 10.80 8.72
N LEU A 241 -7.12 10.56 9.01
CA LEU A 241 -6.45 11.08 10.20
C LEU A 241 -6.46 12.61 10.24
N GLY A 242 -6.41 13.29 9.09
CA GLY A 242 -6.57 14.75 9.02
C GLY A 242 -7.95 15.27 9.41
N CYS A 243 -9.02 14.46 9.23
CA CYS A 243 -10.33 14.75 9.79
C CYS A 243 -10.35 14.51 11.32
N LEU A 244 -9.81 13.36 11.75
CA LEU A 244 -9.81 12.95 13.16
C LEU A 244 -8.90 13.82 14.05
N GLU A 245 -7.88 14.46 13.49
CA GLU A 245 -7.02 15.38 14.24
C GLU A 245 -7.79 16.55 14.83
N GLN A 246 -8.81 17.05 14.15
CA GLN A 246 -9.60 18.21 14.58
C GLN A 246 -10.35 17.96 15.92
N PRO A 247 -11.08 16.81 16.10
CA PRO A 247 -11.71 16.50 17.38
C PRO A 247 -10.77 15.86 18.41
N LEU A 248 -9.69 15.18 17.98
CA LEU A 248 -8.85 14.35 18.85
C LEU A 248 -7.48 14.97 19.17
N GLY A 249 -7.09 16.00 18.43
CA GLY A 249 -5.84 16.74 18.66
C GLY A 249 -4.61 15.84 18.78
N GLY A 250 -3.89 15.96 19.89
CA GLY A 250 -2.64 15.25 20.18
C GLY A 250 -2.68 13.72 20.18
N ARG A 251 -3.83 13.10 19.94
CA ARG A 251 -3.99 11.65 19.80
C ARG A 251 -3.72 11.14 18.38
N VAL A 252 -3.60 12.03 17.40
CA VAL A 252 -3.48 11.67 15.97
C VAL A 252 -2.07 11.99 15.47
N PRO A 253 -1.36 11.03 14.85
CA PRO A 253 -0.01 11.26 14.32
C PRO A 253 -0.01 12.27 13.17
N ALA A 254 1.12 12.92 12.92
CA ALA A 254 1.34 13.75 11.73
C ALA A 254 1.39 12.90 10.46
N GLU A 255 1.34 13.53 9.27
CA GLU A 255 1.38 12.78 8.00
C GLU A 255 2.71 12.06 7.82
N GLY A 256 2.62 10.80 7.40
CA GLY A 256 3.77 10.04 6.92
C GLY A 256 4.06 10.30 5.44
N ALA A 257 5.16 9.75 4.94
CA ALA A 257 5.38 9.64 3.51
C ALA A 257 4.19 8.93 2.84
N SER A 258 3.68 7.88 3.48
CA SER A 258 2.50 7.10 3.07
C SER A 258 2.51 6.64 1.61
N CYS A 259 3.57 6.93 0.88
CA CYS A 259 3.88 6.44 -0.44
C CYS A 259 4.76 5.19 -0.32
N LEU A 260 4.37 4.13 -1.00
CA LEU A 260 5.25 3.00 -1.22
C LEU A 260 6.14 3.30 -2.42
N PHE A 261 7.41 3.54 -2.18
CA PHE A 261 8.38 3.75 -3.24
C PHE A 261 8.78 2.37 -3.82
N GLY A 262 7.93 1.88 -4.74
CA GLY A 262 8.07 0.58 -5.36
C GLY A 262 8.59 0.69 -6.80
N PRO A 263 9.91 0.81 -7.05
CA PRO A 263 10.42 0.76 -8.41
C PRO A 263 10.31 -0.66 -8.97
N VAL A 264 9.82 -0.76 -10.20
CA VAL A 264 9.88 -1.99 -10.99
C VAL A 264 10.98 -1.82 -12.01
N PHE A 265 12.10 -2.49 -11.78
CA PHE A 265 13.25 -2.48 -12.69
C PHE A 265 13.08 -3.56 -13.77
N LEU A 266 13.42 -3.22 -14.99
CA LEU A 266 13.38 -4.15 -16.11
C LEU A 266 14.47 -3.82 -17.13
N GLY A 267 15.03 -4.83 -17.75
CA GLY A 267 16.09 -4.66 -18.73
C GLY A 267 16.38 -5.93 -19.52
N GLY A 268 17.42 -5.87 -20.33
CA GLY A 268 17.86 -6.97 -21.16
C GLY A 268 17.22 -7.04 -22.54
N ARG A 269 17.60 -8.08 -23.28
CA ARG A 269 17.24 -8.31 -24.67
C ARG A 269 15.72 -8.41 -24.85
N GLY A 270 15.18 -7.65 -25.80
CA GLY A 270 13.75 -7.62 -26.11
C GLY A 270 12.92 -6.70 -25.20
N LEU A 271 13.45 -6.25 -24.06
CA LEU A 271 12.77 -5.31 -23.16
C LEU A 271 13.29 -3.88 -23.32
N ILE A 272 14.59 -3.73 -23.59
CA ILE A 272 15.24 -2.44 -23.84
C ILE A 272 15.96 -2.49 -25.18
N ALA A 273 15.72 -1.48 -26.00
CA ALA A 273 16.37 -1.38 -27.32
C ALA A 273 17.89 -1.31 -27.18
N GLY A 274 18.60 -2.18 -27.88
CA GLY A 274 20.08 -2.24 -27.87
C GLY A 274 20.70 -3.01 -26.70
N SER A 275 19.92 -3.48 -25.73
CA SER A 275 20.42 -4.36 -24.69
C SER A 275 20.65 -5.79 -25.18
N CYS A 276 21.73 -6.40 -24.74
CA CYS A 276 22.17 -7.74 -25.13
C CYS A 276 22.05 -8.76 -23.99
N GLY A 277 22.00 -8.29 -22.73
CA GLY A 277 21.91 -9.13 -21.54
C GLY A 277 20.62 -9.94 -21.45
N GLU A 278 20.55 -10.88 -20.51
CA GLU A 278 19.35 -11.65 -20.27
C GLU A 278 18.21 -10.75 -19.76
N PRO A 279 16.96 -11.01 -20.18
CA PRO A 279 15.81 -10.25 -19.69
C PRO A 279 15.62 -10.41 -18.18
N PHE A 280 15.29 -9.33 -17.51
CA PHE A 280 14.95 -9.35 -16.09
C PHE A 280 13.81 -8.38 -15.77
N VAL A 281 13.03 -8.73 -14.77
CA VAL A 281 12.02 -7.86 -14.13
C VAL A 281 12.13 -8.06 -12.62
N VAL A 282 12.35 -6.99 -11.85
CA VAL A 282 12.47 -7.04 -10.40
C VAL A 282 11.65 -5.94 -9.76
N ASN A 283 10.79 -6.34 -8.83
CA ASN A 283 10.04 -5.43 -7.97
C ASN A 283 10.82 -5.21 -6.67
N ALA A 284 11.16 -3.97 -6.37
CA ALA A 284 11.75 -3.61 -5.09
C ALA A 284 10.81 -2.67 -4.33
N PHE A 285 10.87 -2.72 -3.00
CA PHE A 285 10.01 -1.90 -2.15
C PHE A 285 10.85 -1.13 -1.14
N TYR A 286 10.60 0.18 -1.10
CA TYR A 286 11.26 1.09 -0.17
C TYR A 286 10.22 1.99 0.48
N ALA A 287 10.55 2.51 1.66
CA ALA A 287 9.64 3.35 2.42
C ALA A 287 10.28 4.69 2.77
N GLY A 288 9.46 5.70 2.93
CA GLY A 288 9.85 6.96 3.56
C GLY A 288 9.68 6.92 5.08
N GLY A 289 9.73 8.08 5.71
CA GLY A 289 9.50 8.22 7.13
C GLY A 289 8.01 8.26 7.49
N THR A 290 7.62 7.73 8.66
CA THR A 290 6.28 7.96 9.20
C THR A 290 6.19 9.32 9.89
N GLY A 291 5.00 9.87 10.06
CA GLY A 291 4.79 11.10 10.82
C GLY A 291 5.18 10.96 12.29
N GLY A 292 5.49 12.09 12.95
CA GLY A 292 5.61 12.17 14.39
C GLY A 292 4.33 11.68 15.06
N ARG A 293 4.46 10.93 16.15
CA ARG A 293 3.36 10.24 16.82
C ARG A 293 3.09 10.87 18.19
N PRO A 294 1.90 10.64 18.78
CA PRO A 294 1.64 11.04 20.18
C PRO A 294 2.71 10.51 21.13
N GLY A 295 3.52 11.39 21.70
CA GLY A 295 4.57 11.06 22.67
C GLY A 295 5.82 10.38 22.08
N LYS A 296 5.96 10.25 20.75
CA LYS A 296 7.07 9.51 20.11
C LYS A 296 7.44 10.12 18.76
N ASP A 297 8.71 10.03 18.41
CA ASP A 297 9.18 10.33 17.05
C ASP A 297 8.56 9.40 16.01
N GLY A 298 8.49 9.85 14.77
CA GLY A 298 8.17 9.02 13.62
C GLY A 298 9.18 7.90 13.43
N LEU A 299 8.77 6.82 12.78
CA LEU A 299 9.65 5.69 12.44
C LEU A 299 10.40 5.99 11.16
N ASP A 300 11.70 5.72 11.17
CA ASP A 300 12.58 5.96 10.04
C ASP A 300 12.40 4.83 9.00
N CYS A 301 12.32 5.18 7.71
CA CYS A 301 12.22 4.23 6.59
C CYS A 301 11.23 3.08 6.81
N THR A 302 10.08 3.38 7.38
CA THR A 302 9.08 2.39 7.74
C THR A 302 7.84 2.55 6.88
N ALA A 303 7.44 1.45 6.21
CA ALA A 303 6.25 1.44 5.40
C ALA A 303 4.98 1.53 6.26
N PHE A 304 4.22 2.58 6.05
CA PHE A 304 2.88 2.81 6.57
C PHE A 304 2.02 3.35 5.42
N PRO A 305 0.81 2.87 5.20
CA PRO A 305 0.06 1.87 5.99
C PRO A 305 0.33 0.40 5.63
N SER A 306 1.10 0.10 4.57
CA SER A 306 1.21 -1.25 4.02
C SER A 306 2.01 -2.25 4.87
N GLY A 307 2.92 -1.81 5.72
CA GLY A 307 3.78 -2.70 6.51
C GLY A 307 4.78 -3.53 5.68
N VAL A 308 5.02 -3.18 4.42
CA VAL A 308 5.94 -3.89 3.52
C VAL A 308 7.38 -3.78 4.03
N LYS A 309 8.11 -4.88 4.01
CA LYS A 309 9.54 -4.91 4.35
C LYS A 309 10.38 -4.51 3.12
N SER A 310 11.45 -3.76 3.38
CA SER A 310 12.42 -3.40 2.36
C SER A 310 13.18 -4.64 1.87
N THR A 311 13.32 -4.78 0.56
CA THR A 311 14.13 -5.84 -0.04
C THR A 311 15.61 -5.66 0.33
N PRO A 312 16.31 -6.70 0.80
CA PRO A 312 17.75 -6.66 1.00
C PRO A 312 18.50 -6.37 -0.30
N VAL A 313 19.63 -5.69 -0.19
CA VAL A 313 20.49 -5.35 -1.34
C VAL A 313 20.92 -6.61 -2.07
N GLU A 314 21.39 -7.60 -1.32
CA GLU A 314 21.91 -8.86 -1.83
C GLU A 314 20.88 -9.65 -2.63
N ILE A 315 19.61 -9.62 -2.20
CA ILE A 315 18.51 -10.26 -2.95
C ILE A 315 18.28 -9.54 -4.28
N THR A 316 18.25 -8.20 -4.29
CA THR A 316 18.06 -7.43 -5.52
C THR A 316 19.19 -7.66 -6.50
N GLU A 317 20.44 -7.60 -6.03
CA GLU A 317 21.65 -7.77 -6.88
C GLU A 317 21.81 -9.22 -7.39
N ASN A 318 21.33 -10.21 -6.61
CA ASN A 318 21.34 -11.61 -7.03
C ASN A 318 20.21 -11.96 -8.01
N SER A 319 19.09 -11.22 -7.96
CA SER A 319 17.92 -11.48 -8.80
C SER A 319 17.94 -10.73 -10.14
N ALA A 320 18.79 -9.72 -10.28
CA ALA A 320 18.92 -8.90 -11.49
C ALA A 320 20.34 -8.35 -11.64
N PRO A 321 20.77 -8.00 -12.86
CA PRO A 321 22.08 -7.37 -13.10
C PRO A 321 22.08 -5.90 -12.66
N LEU A 322 21.68 -5.64 -11.41
CA LEU A 322 21.66 -4.32 -10.79
C LEU A 322 22.75 -4.24 -9.71
N ILE A 323 23.27 -3.04 -9.47
CA ILE A 323 24.14 -2.70 -8.35
C ILE A 323 23.48 -1.57 -7.57
N ILE A 324 23.37 -1.75 -6.26
CA ILE A 324 22.90 -0.73 -5.33
C ILE A 324 24.11 -0.08 -4.66
N TRP A 325 24.56 1.03 -5.23
CA TRP A 325 25.74 1.77 -4.75
C TRP A 325 25.54 2.44 -3.40
N ARG A 326 24.29 2.75 -3.06
CA ARG A 326 23.94 3.48 -1.86
C ARG A 326 22.56 3.04 -1.35
N LYS A 327 22.46 2.76 -0.06
CA LYS A 327 21.20 2.54 0.66
C LYS A 327 21.41 2.98 2.09
N GLU A 328 21.00 4.20 2.41
CA GLU A 328 21.25 4.82 3.72
C GLU A 328 20.10 5.73 4.12
N TYR A 329 20.06 6.13 5.38
CA TYR A 329 19.11 7.14 5.86
C TYR A 329 19.37 8.50 5.20
N ARG A 330 18.27 9.16 4.83
CA ARG A 330 18.29 10.54 4.34
C ARG A 330 18.26 11.49 5.55
N ALA A 331 19.42 11.90 6.01
CA ALA A 331 19.54 12.79 7.16
C ALA A 331 18.68 14.05 7.02
N ALA A 332 18.15 14.55 8.14
CA ALA A 332 17.35 15.76 8.22
C ALA A 332 16.16 15.81 7.24
N SER A 333 15.63 14.65 6.79
CA SER A 333 14.44 14.60 5.94
C SER A 333 13.14 14.57 6.74
N GLY A 334 13.15 14.14 8.00
CA GLY A 334 12.00 14.20 8.90
C GLY A 334 11.63 15.63 9.30
N GLY A 335 10.34 15.95 9.30
CA GLY A 335 9.82 17.24 9.74
C GLY A 335 10.13 17.50 11.22
N LYS A 336 10.50 18.74 11.54
CA LYS A 336 10.80 19.17 12.92
C LYS A 336 9.52 19.25 13.75
N GLY A 337 9.62 19.03 15.07
CA GLY A 337 8.49 19.09 16.01
C GLY A 337 8.93 18.69 17.40
N ALA A 338 8.04 18.76 18.38
CA ALA A 338 8.25 18.13 19.68
C ALA A 338 8.58 16.63 19.48
N PHE A 339 7.87 16.01 18.54
CA PHE A 339 8.16 14.67 18.03
C PHE A 339 8.47 14.82 16.54
N ARG A 340 9.73 14.53 16.14
CA ARG A 340 10.11 14.62 14.74
C ARG A 340 9.44 13.56 13.87
N GLY A 341 9.25 13.87 12.60
CA GLY A 341 8.96 12.86 11.60
C GLY A 341 10.13 11.88 11.40
N GLY A 342 9.84 10.67 11.01
CA GLY A 342 10.84 9.68 10.60
C GLY A 342 11.60 10.15 9.36
N VAL A 343 12.87 9.77 9.24
CA VAL A 343 13.65 10.08 8.03
C VAL A 343 13.35 9.09 6.91
N GLY A 344 13.46 9.56 5.66
CA GLY A 344 13.49 8.73 4.46
C GLY A 344 14.84 8.08 4.24
N GLN A 345 15.04 7.51 3.06
CA GLN A 345 16.28 6.87 2.65
C GLN A 345 16.75 7.40 1.29
N VAL A 346 18.04 7.25 1.04
CA VAL A 346 18.68 7.51 -0.26
C VAL A 346 19.15 6.20 -0.83
N MET A 347 18.81 5.97 -2.10
CA MET A 347 19.24 4.78 -2.83
C MET A 347 19.78 5.18 -4.20
N GLU A 348 20.85 4.52 -4.63
CA GLU A 348 21.50 4.74 -5.91
C GLU A 348 21.64 3.41 -6.64
N PHE A 349 21.05 3.32 -7.85
CA PHE A 349 20.93 2.11 -8.65
C PHE A 349 21.68 2.27 -9.97
N ALA A 350 22.39 1.22 -10.39
CA ALA A 350 23.04 1.12 -11.71
C ALA A 350 22.86 -0.28 -12.29
N HIS A 351 23.01 -0.42 -13.61
CA HIS A 351 23.16 -1.73 -14.25
C HIS A 351 24.60 -2.25 -14.05
N ALA A 352 24.74 -3.52 -13.65
CA ALA A 352 26.04 -4.11 -13.30
C ALA A 352 27.03 -4.12 -14.46
N GLN A 353 26.56 -4.35 -15.68
CA GLN A 353 27.38 -4.33 -16.91
C GLN A 353 27.32 -2.99 -17.64
N GLY A 354 26.70 -1.97 -17.06
CA GLY A 354 26.60 -0.64 -17.66
C GLY A 354 25.60 -0.53 -18.82
N GLU A 355 24.72 -1.51 -19.03
CA GLU A 355 23.65 -1.41 -20.02
C GLU A 355 22.56 -0.44 -19.58
N ALA A 356 21.70 -0.02 -20.50
CA ALA A 356 20.50 0.72 -20.19
C ALA A 356 19.46 -0.21 -19.52
N PHE A 357 18.67 0.34 -18.59
CA PHE A 357 17.54 -0.36 -17.97
C PHE A 357 16.36 0.59 -17.82
N ALA A 358 15.17 0.06 -17.71
CA ALA A 358 13.99 0.87 -17.43
C ALA A 358 13.53 0.72 -15.99
N VAL A 359 12.86 1.74 -15.50
CA VAL A 359 12.17 1.74 -14.22
C VAL A 359 10.74 2.21 -14.41
N SER A 360 9.77 1.41 -13.95
CA SER A 360 8.38 1.85 -13.77
C SER A 360 8.24 2.38 -12.36
N LYS A 361 7.80 3.63 -12.23
CA LYS A 361 7.76 4.38 -10.98
C LYS A 361 6.31 4.67 -10.59
N MET A 362 6.02 4.59 -9.31
CA MET A 362 4.71 4.88 -8.71
C MET A 362 4.93 5.75 -7.47
N PHE A 363 5.82 6.76 -7.61
CA PHE A 363 6.26 7.62 -6.52
C PHE A 363 5.41 8.87 -6.42
N ASP A 364 5.10 9.26 -5.22
CA ASP A 364 4.41 10.49 -4.87
C ASP A 364 5.20 11.27 -3.81
N ARG A 365 4.65 12.36 -3.28
CA ARG A 365 5.29 13.21 -2.28
C ARG A 365 6.53 13.97 -2.79
N ILE A 366 6.60 14.23 -4.10
CA ILE A 366 7.69 15.02 -4.72
C ILE A 366 7.36 16.51 -4.65
N GLN A 367 6.15 16.91 -5.06
CA GLN A 367 5.70 18.31 -5.00
C GLN A 367 4.87 18.60 -3.75
N HIS A 368 4.16 17.61 -3.22
CA HIS A 368 3.26 17.73 -2.10
C HIS A 368 3.77 16.90 -0.91
N PRO A 369 4.74 17.42 -0.13
CA PRO A 369 5.36 16.69 0.98
C PRO A 369 4.38 16.44 2.14
N PRO A 370 4.68 15.49 3.05
CA PRO A 370 3.91 15.27 4.27
C PRO A 370 3.78 16.51 5.12
N ARG A 371 2.56 16.80 5.61
CA ARG A 371 2.22 18.01 6.39
C ARG A 371 2.35 17.76 7.88
N GLY A 372 3.00 18.71 8.58
CA GLY A 372 3.09 18.72 10.04
C GLY A 372 1.74 18.94 10.71
N ARG A 373 1.64 18.51 11.97
CA ARG A 373 0.46 18.73 12.82
C ARG A 373 0.84 19.40 14.13
N GLN A 374 -0.09 20.17 14.70
CA GLN A 374 0.06 20.84 16.00
C GLN A 374 1.31 21.73 16.12
N GLY A 375 1.67 22.42 15.04
CA GLY A 375 2.85 23.28 15.00
C GLY A 375 4.15 22.57 14.57
N GLY A 376 4.08 21.28 14.24
CA GLY A 376 5.20 20.57 13.64
C GLY A 376 5.44 20.98 12.18
N GLY A 377 6.67 20.82 11.71
CA GLY A 377 7.09 21.13 10.34
C GLY A 377 6.78 20.00 9.37
N ASN A 378 6.72 20.33 8.07
CA ASN A 378 6.56 19.35 7.00
C ASN A 378 7.79 18.45 6.89
N GLY A 379 7.58 17.20 6.41
CA GLY A 379 8.68 16.35 5.98
C GLY A 379 9.34 16.89 4.70
N LYS A 380 10.59 16.50 4.41
CA LYS A 380 11.19 16.81 3.12
C LYS A 380 10.51 16.00 2.01
N PRO A 381 10.29 16.61 0.82
CA PRO A 381 9.71 15.91 -0.32
C PRO A 381 10.63 14.80 -0.82
N ALA A 382 10.07 13.82 -1.54
CA ALA A 382 10.83 12.84 -2.26
C ALA A 382 11.53 13.47 -3.48
N GLN A 383 12.59 12.84 -3.97
CA GLN A 383 13.28 13.23 -5.20
C GLN A 383 13.68 11.97 -5.99
N VAL A 384 13.64 12.06 -7.30
CA VAL A 384 14.13 11.01 -8.19
C VAL A 384 14.86 11.67 -9.37
N TYR A 385 16.08 11.25 -9.65
CA TYR A 385 16.92 11.90 -10.65
C TYR A 385 18.02 10.97 -11.17
N ILE A 386 18.58 11.32 -12.33
CA ILE A 386 19.83 10.74 -12.80
C ILE A 386 20.98 11.40 -12.03
N LYS A 387 21.88 10.61 -11.46
CA LYS A 387 23.05 11.15 -10.75
C LYS A 387 23.83 12.10 -11.65
N ASP A 388 24.08 13.31 -11.16
CA ASP A 388 24.74 14.40 -11.89
C ASP A 388 24.02 14.80 -13.19
N GLY A 389 22.71 14.52 -13.30
CA GLY A 389 21.90 14.73 -14.49
C GLY A 389 20.49 15.26 -14.20
N ALA A 390 19.55 14.90 -15.06
CA ALA A 390 18.19 15.43 -15.03
C ALA A 390 17.34 14.85 -13.89
N GLU A 391 16.38 15.66 -13.40
CA GLU A 391 15.29 15.18 -12.58
C GLU A 391 14.37 14.27 -13.40
N LEU A 392 13.82 13.25 -12.76
CA LEU A 392 12.88 12.32 -13.34
C LEU A 392 11.46 12.54 -12.78
N ARG A 393 10.45 12.13 -13.53
CA ARG A 393 9.07 12.14 -13.04
C ARG A 393 8.88 11.10 -11.92
N GLY A 394 7.96 11.35 -11.00
CA GLY A 394 7.59 10.39 -9.96
C GLY A 394 6.81 9.19 -10.49
N MET A 395 6.01 9.38 -11.52
CA MET A 395 5.11 8.37 -12.09
C MET A 395 5.53 8.00 -13.52
N GLY A 396 5.26 6.75 -13.89
CA GLY A 396 5.46 6.23 -15.24
C GLY A 396 6.80 5.54 -15.47
N ARG A 397 6.90 4.91 -16.64
CA ARG A 397 8.08 4.16 -17.07
C ARG A 397 9.10 5.09 -17.73
N GLU A 398 10.35 4.92 -17.39
CA GLU A 398 11.46 5.70 -17.92
C GLU A 398 12.71 4.84 -18.11
N VAL A 399 13.50 5.14 -19.16
CA VAL A 399 14.74 4.42 -19.44
C VAL A 399 15.91 5.18 -18.84
N ILE A 400 16.68 4.52 -18.00
CA ILE A 400 17.95 5.01 -17.49
C ILE A 400 19.02 4.67 -18.51
N PRO A 401 19.72 5.66 -19.09
CA PRO A 401 20.71 5.43 -20.13
C PRO A 401 21.89 4.55 -19.66
N ALA A 402 22.54 3.89 -20.61
CA ALA A 402 23.72 3.07 -20.36
C ALA A 402 24.81 3.88 -19.61
N GLY A 403 25.40 3.28 -18.59
CA GLY A 403 26.44 3.88 -17.76
C GLY A 403 25.93 4.89 -16.73
N GLN A 404 24.65 5.24 -16.72
CA GLN A 404 24.08 6.19 -15.77
C GLN A 404 23.51 5.49 -14.53
N ARG A 405 23.31 6.28 -13.48
CA ARG A 405 22.76 5.85 -12.20
C ARG A 405 21.49 6.61 -11.87
N MET A 406 20.47 5.93 -11.40
CA MET A 406 19.26 6.54 -10.85
C MET A 406 19.44 6.72 -9.35
N VAL A 407 19.09 7.88 -8.84
CA VAL A 407 18.99 8.16 -7.38
C VAL A 407 17.54 8.34 -7.01
N LEU A 408 17.12 7.66 -5.95
CA LEU A 408 15.82 7.84 -5.30
C LEU A 408 16.05 8.29 -3.86
N GLU A 409 15.51 9.45 -3.53
CA GLU A 409 15.42 9.97 -2.17
C GLU A 409 13.97 9.94 -1.72
N THR A 410 13.63 9.07 -0.77
CA THR A 410 12.24 8.96 -0.30
C THR A 410 11.89 10.13 0.62
N ALA A 411 10.60 10.45 0.72
CA ALA A 411 10.12 11.53 1.58
C ALA A 411 10.33 11.20 3.06
N GLY A 412 10.63 12.22 3.86
CA GLY A 412 10.55 12.14 5.30
C GLY A 412 9.11 12.28 5.78
N GLY A 413 8.77 11.71 6.94
CA GLY A 413 7.51 11.98 7.62
C GLY A 413 7.47 13.38 8.22
N ALA A 414 6.29 13.92 8.48
CA ALA A 414 6.12 15.24 9.06
C ALA A 414 6.25 15.23 10.59
N GLY A 415 6.59 16.38 11.19
CA GLY A 415 6.70 16.56 12.62
C GLY A 415 5.36 16.78 13.30
N MET A 416 5.33 16.51 14.62
CA MET A 416 4.18 16.74 15.49
C MET A 416 4.55 17.59 16.68
N GLY A 417 3.71 18.58 17.01
CA GLY A 417 3.93 19.51 18.12
C GLY A 417 4.99 20.57 17.80
N ARG A 418 5.06 21.59 18.63
CA ARG A 418 5.94 22.74 18.40
C ARG A 418 7.41 22.34 18.53
N VAL A 419 8.27 22.90 17.70
CA VAL A 419 9.71 22.58 17.67
C VAL A 419 10.40 22.93 18.99
N GLU A 420 9.99 24.03 19.63
CA GLU A 420 10.52 24.48 20.92
C GLU A 420 10.19 23.56 22.08
N ASP A 421 9.20 22.69 21.96
CA ASP A 421 8.82 21.71 22.97
C ASP A 421 9.60 20.37 22.82
N ARG A 422 10.58 20.30 21.87
CA ARG A 422 11.39 19.11 21.69
C ARG A 422 12.37 18.91 22.82
N ASP A 423 12.38 17.71 23.37
CA ASP A 423 13.34 17.28 24.38
C ASP A 423 14.79 17.41 23.89
N GLU A 424 15.65 18.02 24.73
CA GLU A 424 17.03 18.31 24.38
C GLU A 424 17.88 17.04 24.20
N GLU A 425 17.64 16.03 24.99
CA GLU A 425 18.35 14.75 24.88
C GLU A 425 17.93 13.98 23.62
N ALA A 426 16.65 14.07 23.22
CA ALA A 426 16.18 13.57 21.94
C ALA A 426 16.89 14.26 20.77
N SER A 427 17.05 15.58 20.84
CA SER A 427 17.78 16.37 19.84
C SER A 427 19.26 15.99 19.74
N LYS A 428 19.93 15.79 20.88
CA LYS A 428 21.32 15.33 20.94
C LYS A 428 21.47 13.91 20.39
N ARG A 429 20.51 13.04 20.69
CA ARG A 429 20.48 11.65 20.16
C ARG A 429 20.35 11.66 18.64
N ASP A 430 19.46 12.48 18.07
CA ASP A 430 19.27 12.56 16.62
C ASP A 430 20.54 13.00 15.91
N ARG A 431 21.22 14.06 16.40
CA ARG A 431 22.51 14.50 15.85
C ARG A 431 23.58 13.40 15.93
N ARG A 432 23.71 12.75 17.10
CA ARG A 432 24.67 11.64 17.27
C ARG A 432 24.41 10.47 16.33
N ASN A 433 23.14 10.22 16.00
CA ASN A 433 22.75 9.12 15.09
C ASN A 433 22.72 9.56 13.61
N GLY A 434 23.09 10.79 13.28
CA GLY A 434 23.07 11.31 11.91
C GLY A 434 21.67 11.48 11.31
N LEU A 435 20.66 11.62 12.16
CA LEU A 435 19.26 11.77 11.73
C LEU A 435 18.83 13.24 11.59
N ALA A 436 19.57 14.15 12.20
CA ALA A 436 19.36 15.59 12.16
C ALA A 436 20.71 16.31 11.97
N ASP A 437 20.65 17.55 11.44
CA ASP A 437 21.80 18.45 11.29
C ASP A 437 22.27 18.97 12.66
#